data_b9cadbc3ef75fd7357cdbac86f913854
#
_entry.id   b9cadbc3ef75fd7357cdbac86f913854
#
_cell.length_a   1.000
_cell.length_b   1.000
_cell.length_c   1.000
_cell.angle_alpha   90.00
_cell.angle_beta   90.00
_cell.angle_gamma   90.00
#
_symmetry.space_group_name_H-M   'P 1'
#
loop_
_entity.id
_entity.type
_entity.pdbx_description
1 polymer ?
#
loop_
_entity_poly.entity_id
_entity_poly.type
_entity_poly.pdbx_seq_one_letter_code
_entity_poly.pdbx_strand_id
1 'polypeptide(L)'
;MTTTNRLNNERKRMIKNHANRNIAYLLDRLEVSYDDRGDGLIQAACPCLHHGGDRDNRTAWSWRIDLGKWVCWSHHCEESSGNDIFSLVGSIKDLGFVESVNWVVENLEARNIDLEEEVSDPENLHRGTNLHIHEPLAEDNLKFLTPDPQYLLNRGFDLDIMRDYEIGLWNKVGSYMHDRVVVPVRDHEGHLVGFTGRTIHNRAHFEDRGLKYAKWIHGRHYHRWPKRGDLFTSSILFNLYKAKRYLTLSRRLILVEGPLDGIKLEEAGIHNWVATLGTSFCHAHRTLLVQHGVSD
;
A
#
# COMPACT_ATOMS: atom_id res chain seq x y z
N MET A 1 17.94 2.26 43.92
CA MET A 1 17.99 3.37 42.93
C MET A 1 17.70 2.74 41.58
N THR A 2 16.47 2.76 41.17
CA THR A 2 15.96 2.16 39.94
C THR A 2 16.30 3.08 38.79
N THR A 3 17.24 2.67 37.96
CA THR A 3 17.55 3.29 36.68
C THR A 3 16.38 3.04 35.74
N THR A 4 15.55 4.05 35.59
CA THR A 4 14.50 4.08 34.59
C THR A 4 15.18 4.12 33.19
N ASN A 5 15.36 2.97 32.60
CA ASN A 5 15.91 2.84 31.26
C ASN A 5 14.91 3.51 30.29
N ARG A 6 15.15 4.77 29.95
CA ARG A 6 14.49 5.40 28.80
C ARG A 6 14.88 4.57 27.58
N LEU A 7 13.96 3.74 27.12
CA LEU A 7 14.12 3.08 25.83
C LEU A 7 14.46 4.15 24.79
N ASN A 8 15.64 4.04 24.18
CA ASN A 8 16.01 4.95 23.12
C ASN A 8 15.14 4.67 21.88
N ASN A 9 15.01 5.61 20.99
CA ASN A 9 14.14 5.49 19.81
C ASN A 9 14.55 4.33 18.88
N GLU A 10 15.82 3.99 18.88
CA GLU A 10 16.39 2.91 18.09
C GLU A 10 15.94 1.53 18.59
N ARG A 11 16.06 1.28 19.89
CA ARG A 11 15.57 0.05 20.51
C ARG A 11 14.06 -0.13 20.34
N LYS A 12 13.28 0.95 20.45
CA LYS A 12 11.85 0.92 20.16
C LYS A 12 11.55 0.51 18.70
N ARG A 13 12.34 1.04 17.76
CA ARG A 13 12.21 0.70 16.32
C ARG A 13 12.55 -0.76 16.08
N MET A 14 13.62 -1.28 16.68
CA MET A 14 14.00 -2.69 16.59
C MET A 14 12.89 -3.60 17.11
N ILE A 15 12.39 -3.37 18.31
CA ILE A 15 11.30 -4.16 18.89
C ILE A 15 10.06 -4.15 17.98
N LYS A 16 9.67 -2.97 17.45
CA LYS A 16 8.55 -2.87 16.50
C LYS A 16 8.77 -3.70 15.25
N ASN A 17 9.98 -3.69 14.70
CA ASN A 17 10.31 -4.47 13.51
C ASN A 17 10.21 -5.99 13.78
N HIS A 18 10.76 -6.46 14.89
CA HIS A 18 10.66 -7.85 15.30
C HIS A 18 9.20 -8.26 15.59
N ALA A 19 8.46 -7.41 16.30
CA ALA A 19 7.05 -7.63 16.56
C ALA A 19 6.21 -7.72 15.28
N ASN A 20 6.46 -6.83 14.33
CA ASN A 20 5.74 -6.83 13.06
C ASN A 20 5.99 -8.10 12.23
N ARG A 21 7.22 -8.60 12.21
CA ARG A 21 7.55 -9.88 11.57
C ARG A 21 6.90 -11.09 12.23
N ASN A 22 6.58 -10.97 13.51
CA ASN A 22 5.98 -12.01 14.33
C ASN A 22 4.54 -11.69 14.73
N ILE A 23 3.87 -10.83 13.96
CA ILE A 23 2.55 -10.31 14.34
C ILE A 23 1.51 -11.42 14.50
N ALA A 24 1.49 -12.42 13.64
CA ALA A 24 0.59 -13.58 13.76
C ALA A 24 0.76 -14.27 15.12
N TYR A 25 1.99 -14.56 15.52
CA TYR A 25 2.28 -15.14 16.83
C TYR A 25 1.82 -14.24 17.98
N LEU A 26 2.06 -12.92 17.90
CA LEU A 26 1.63 -11.98 18.94
C LEU A 26 0.11 -11.87 19.02
N LEU A 27 -0.60 -11.93 17.89
CA LEU A 27 -2.07 -11.95 17.84
C LEU A 27 -2.62 -13.23 18.49
N ASP A 28 -2.00 -14.39 18.25
CA ASP A 28 -2.35 -15.63 18.93
C ASP A 28 -2.17 -15.52 20.45
N ARG A 29 -1.07 -14.88 20.91
CA ARG A 29 -0.81 -14.62 22.33
C ARG A 29 -1.77 -13.61 22.96
N LEU A 30 -2.35 -12.73 22.14
CA LEU A 30 -3.40 -11.77 22.53
C LEU A 30 -4.81 -12.38 22.42
N GLU A 31 -4.92 -13.67 22.03
CA GLU A 31 -6.19 -14.37 21.82
C GLU A 31 -7.09 -13.68 20.77
N VAL A 32 -6.49 -13.02 19.80
CA VAL A 32 -7.19 -12.38 18.70
C VAL A 32 -7.41 -13.38 17.57
N SER A 33 -8.67 -13.71 17.30
CA SER A 33 -9.02 -14.51 16.12
C SER A 33 -8.99 -13.65 14.88
N TYR A 34 -8.18 -13.99 13.88
CA TYR A 34 -7.96 -13.19 12.69
C TYR A 34 -7.98 -14.02 11.40
N ASP A 35 -8.20 -13.34 10.28
CA ASP A 35 -8.07 -13.88 8.93
C ASP A 35 -6.82 -13.25 8.26
N ASP A 36 -5.84 -14.07 7.89
CA ASP A 36 -4.71 -13.65 7.05
C ASP A 36 -5.14 -13.66 5.59
N ARG A 37 -5.06 -12.51 4.94
CA ARG A 37 -5.49 -12.34 3.53
C ARG A 37 -4.38 -12.66 2.53
N GLY A 38 -3.16 -12.97 2.99
CA GLY A 38 -2.03 -13.33 2.13
C GLY A 38 -1.40 -12.17 1.35
N ASP A 39 -1.86 -10.93 1.56
CA ASP A 39 -1.39 -9.71 0.90
C ASP A 39 -0.70 -8.73 1.87
N GLY A 40 -0.22 -9.24 3.01
CA GLY A 40 0.31 -8.41 4.09
C GLY A 40 -0.77 -7.70 4.90
N LEU A 41 -2.02 -8.14 4.77
CA LEU A 41 -3.18 -7.64 5.50
C LEU A 41 -3.78 -8.73 6.37
N ILE A 42 -3.82 -8.48 7.66
CA ILE A 42 -4.56 -9.28 8.63
C ILE A 42 -5.86 -8.55 8.98
N GLN A 43 -6.97 -9.27 9.03
CA GLN A 43 -8.28 -8.71 9.38
C GLN A 43 -8.88 -9.49 10.56
N ALA A 44 -9.61 -8.79 11.42
CA ALA A 44 -10.27 -9.35 12.58
C ALA A 44 -11.52 -8.54 12.97
N ALA A 45 -12.33 -9.07 13.86
CA ALA A 45 -13.19 -8.24 14.71
C ALA A 45 -12.29 -7.33 15.57
N CYS A 46 -12.73 -6.12 15.91
CA CYS A 46 -11.88 -5.23 16.70
C CYS A 46 -11.64 -5.82 18.10
N PRO A 47 -10.37 -6.03 18.47
CA PRO A 47 -10.04 -6.65 19.75
C PRO A 47 -9.96 -5.66 20.92
N CYS A 48 -10.13 -4.35 20.68
CA CYS A 48 -9.99 -3.33 21.71
C CYS A 48 -11.09 -3.42 22.77
N LEU A 49 -10.73 -3.25 24.04
CA LEU A 49 -11.67 -3.33 25.17
C LEU A 49 -12.72 -2.22 25.20
N HIS A 50 -12.44 -1.07 24.59
CA HIS A 50 -13.22 0.14 24.76
C HIS A 50 -14.58 0.15 24.03
N HIS A 51 -14.79 -0.75 23.09
CA HIS A 51 -16.12 -0.94 22.54
C HIS A 51 -16.56 -2.38 22.75
N GLY A 52 -17.73 -2.56 23.32
CA GLY A 52 -18.29 -3.83 23.74
C GLY A 52 -18.52 -4.84 22.61
N GLY A 53 -17.50 -4.99 21.77
CA GLY A 53 -17.31 -6.03 20.79
C GLY A 53 -18.41 -6.12 19.76
N ASP A 54 -18.25 -5.42 18.65
CA ASP A 54 -18.89 -5.85 17.39
C ASP A 54 -18.16 -7.12 16.91
N ARG A 55 -18.31 -8.18 17.74
CA ARG A 55 -17.59 -9.47 17.59
C ARG A 55 -17.93 -10.19 16.28
N ASP A 56 -19.01 -9.77 15.62
CA ASP A 56 -19.47 -10.39 14.38
C ASP A 56 -18.89 -9.75 13.12
N ASN A 57 -18.32 -8.56 13.21
CA ASN A 57 -17.72 -7.89 12.05
C ASN A 57 -16.22 -8.20 11.95
N ARG A 58 -15.89 -9.32 11.30
CA ARG A 58 -14.51 -9.81 11.09
C ARG A 58 -13.62 -8.87 10.26
N THR A 59 -14.14 -7.79 9.72
CA THR A 59 -13.39 -6.81 8.93
C THR A 59 -13.33 -5.44 9.60
N ALA A 60 -13.82 -5.34 10.84
CA ALA A 60 -13.85 -4.07 11.58
C ALA A 60 -12.46 -3.57 11.98
N TRP A 61 -11.48 -4.46 12.05
CA TRP A 61 -10.11 -4.15 12.37
C TRP A 61 -9.16 -4.73 11.32
N SER A 62 -8.04 -4.05 11.08
CA SER A 62 -7.01 -4.56 10.20
C SER A 62 -5.62 -4.15 10.65
N TRP A 63 -4.64 -5.07 10.46
CA TRP A 63 -3.22 -4.83 10.59
C TRP A 63 -2.55 -4.86 9.22
N ARG A 64 -1.74 -3.85 8.93
CA ARG A 64 -0.91 -3.80 7.73
C ARG A 64 0.52 -4.18 8.10
N ILE A 65 0.97 -5.35 7.65
CA ILE A 65 2.31 -5.89 7.96
C ILE A 65 3.40 -4.97 7.38
N ASP A 66 3.20 -4.45 6.18
CA ASP A 66 4.15 -3.54 5.52
C ASP A 66 4.35 -2.21 6.26
N LEU A 67 3.33 -1.75 6.97
CA LEU A 67 3.37 -0.51 7.74
C LEU A 67 3.65 -0.74 9.23
N GLY A 68 3.47 -1.96 9.74
CA GLY A 68 3.47 -2.24 11.18
C GLY A 68 2.40 -1.47 11.94
N LYS A 69 1.22 -1.29 11.33
CA LYS A 69 0.15 -0.45 11.84
C LYS A 69 -1.22 -1.10 11.72
N TRP A 70 -2.10 -0.74 12.65
CA TRP A 70 -3.48 -1.19 12.66
C TRP A 70 -4.48 -0.02 12.58
N VAL A 71 -5.70 -0.35 12.16
CA VAL A 71 -6.84 0.58 12.05
C VAL A 71 -8.11 -0.14 12.47
N CYS A 72 -8.94 0.53 13.26
CA CYS A 72 -10.31 0.11 13.57
C CYS A 72 -11.31 0.91 12.72
N TRP A 73 -11.93 0.25 11.77
CA TRP A 73 -12.84 0.89 10.81
C TRP A 73 -14.22 1.24 11.39
N SER A 74 -14.55 0.68 12.54
CA SER A 74 -15.86 0.89 13.17
C SER A 74 -15.86 2.06 14.16
N HIS A 75 -14.81 2.18 14.98
CA HIS A 75 -14.78 3.11 16.11
C HIS A 75 -13.50 3.94 16.19
N HIS A 76 -12.60 3.81 15.20
CA HIS A 76 -11.35 4.57 15.13
C HIS A 76 -10.53 4.54 16.43
N CYS A 77 -10.43 3.36 17.05
CA CYS A 77 -9.75 3.16 18.33
C CYS A 77 -8.29 3.62 18.32
N GLU A 78 -7.64 3.55 17.15
CA GLU A 78 -6.26 4.00 16.94
C GLU A 78 -6.07 5.50 17.15
N GLU A 79 -7.12 6.32 16.97
CA GLU A 79 -7.02 7.78 17.15
C GLU A 79 -6.72 8.17 18.60
N SER A 80 -7.23 7.38 19.56
CA SER A 80 -6.99 7.62 20.99
C SER A 80 -5.78 6.91 21.56
N SER A 81 -5.42 5.75 20.99
CA SER A 81 -4.41 4.84 21.56
C SER A 81 -3.11 4.82 20.77
N GLY A 82 -3.11 5.32 19.53
CA GLY A 82 -2.04 5.10 18.55
C GLY A 82 -2.28 3.83 17.73
N ASN A 83 -1.44 3.58 16.74
CA ASN A 83 -1.67 2.56 15.70
C ASN A 83 -0.52 1.56 15.53
N ASP A 84 0.37 1.41 16.49
CA ASP A 84 1.47 0.45 16.45
C ASP A 84 1.22 -0.76 17.39
N ILE A 85 2.16 -1.69 17.44
CA ILE A 85 2.03 -2.91 18.25
C ILE A 85 1.88 -2.60 19.74
N PHE A 86 2.56 -1.59 20.25
CA PHE A 86 2.51 -1.26 21.68
C PHE A 86 1.13 -0.69 22.04
N SER A 87 0.58 0.17 21.18
CA SER A 87 -0.76 0.69 21.36
C SER A 87 -1.83 -0.39 21.21
N LEU A 88 -1.63 -1.37 20.31
CA LEU A 88 -2.53 -2.51 20.18
C LEU A 88 -2.56 -3.35 21.46
N VAL A 89 -1.39 -3.71 21.98
CA VAL A 89 -1.29 -4.48 23.25
C VAL A 89 -1.93 -3.72 24.40
N GLY A 90 -1.66 -2.42 24.51
CA GLY A 90 -2.29 -1.55 25.50
C GLY A 90 -3.82 -1.53 25.42
N SER A 91 -4.35 -1.42 24.21
CA SER A 91 -5.81 -1.37 23.96
C SER A 91 -6.53 -2.71 24.21
N ILE A 92 -5.82 -3.84 24.09
CA ILE A 92 -6.39 -5.18 24.32
C ILE A 92 -6.27 -5.59 25.80
N LYS A 93 -5.15 -5.26 26.44
CA LYS A 93 -4.83 -5.73 27.79
C LYS A 93 -5.02 -4.68 28.87
N ASP A 94 -5.45 -3.48 28.52
CA ASP A 94 -5.57 -2.32 29.42
C ASP A 94 -4.22 -2.00 30.14
N LEU A 95 -3.13 -1.95 29.35
CA LEU A 95 -1.78 -1.72 29.84
C LEU A 95 -1.28 -0.33 29.44
N GLY A 96 -0.47 0.27 30.31
CA GLY A 96 0.29 1.47 29.99
C GLY A 96 1.37 1.19 28.95
N PHE A 97 1.96 2.26 28.39
CA PHE A 97 2.96 2.13 27.32
C PHE A 97 4.17 1.26 27.71
N VAL A 98 4.73 1.45 28.91
CA VAL A 98 5.91 0.69 29.35
C VAL A 98 5.58 -0.80 29.53
N GLU A 99 4.43 -1.08 30.10
CA GLU A 99 3.94 -2.45 30.32
C GLU A 99 3.66 -3.15 28.98
N SER A 100 3.11 -2.43 28.01
CA SER A 100 2.87 -2.93 26.63
C SER A 100 4.21 -3.27 25.94
N VAL A 101 5.22 -2.43 26.09
CA VAL A 101 6.55 -2.71 25.55
C VAL A 101 7.15 -3.96 26.19
N ASN A 102 7.09 -4.07 27.53
CA ASN A 102 7.62 -5.22 28.25
C ASN A 102 6.89 -6.51 27.82
N TRP A 103 5.57 -6.46 27.70
CA TRP A 103 4.80 -7.61 27.24
C TRP A 103 5.25 -8.09 25.84
N VAL A 104 5.47 -7.15 24.90
CA VAL A 104 5.96 -7.49 23.56
C VAL A 104 7.35 -8.12 23.62
N VAL A 105 8.26 -7.54 24.38
CA VAL A 105 9.64 -8.05 24.57
C VAL A 105 9.62 -9.46 25.13
N GLU A 106 8.92 -9.70 26.24
CA GLU A 106 8.82 -11.00 26.90
C GLU A 106 8.28 -12.08 25.96
N ASN A 107 7.27 -11.76 25.15
CA ASN A 107 6.70 -12.72 24.20
C ASN A 107 7.63 -13.00 23.00
N LEU A 108 8.40 -12.01 22.53
CA LEU A 108 9.41 -12.22 21.50
C LEU A 108 10.59 -13.06 22.00
N GLU A 109 11.09 -12.77 23.22
CA GLU A 109 12.16 -13.54 23.87
C GLU A 109 11.73 -14.99 24.16
N ALA A 110 10.48 -15.21 24.57
CA ALA A 110 9.90 -16.55 24.74
C ALA A 110 9.89 -17.37 23.45
N ARG A 111 9.95 -16.72 22.28
CA ARG A 111 10.11 -17.34 20.97
C ARG A 111 11.56 -17.52 20.53
N ASN A 112 12.53 -17.25 21.40
CA ASN A 112 13.98 -17.23 21.10
C ASN A 112 14.36 -16.21 20.00
N ILE A 113 13.69 -15.07 19.97
CA ILE A 113 14.05 -13.98 19.06
C ILE A 113 15.06 -13.10 19.77
N ASP A 114 16.28 -13.05 19.23
CA ASP A 114 17.31 -12.15 19.72
C ASP A 114 16.96 -10.72 19.33
N LEU A 115 16.70 -9.88 20.34
CA LEU A 115 16.37 -8.46 20.17
C LEU A 115 17.61 -7.57 20.10
N GLU A 116 18.81 -8.13 20.30
CA GLU A 116 20.09 -7.41 20.21
C GLU A 116 20.78 -7.60 18.85
N GLU A 117 20.32 -8.57 18.06
CA GLU A 117 20.81 -8.75 16.68
C GLU A 117 20.41 -7.55 15.83
N GLU A 118 21.34 -6.68 15.55
CA GLU A 118 21.17 -5.66 14.51
C GLU A 118 20.83 -6.35 13.20
N VAL A 119 19.74 -5.93 12.59
CA VAL A 119 19.37 -6.34 11.23
C VAL A 119 20.35 -5.67 10.25
N SER A 120 21.63 -6.09 10.33
CA SER A 120 22.69 -5.63 9.44
C SER A 120 22.86 -6.53 8.19
N ASP A 121 22.03 -7.56 8.08
CA ASP A 121 22.09 -8.47 6.93
C ASP A 121 21.15 -8.01 5.82
N PRO A 122 21.68 -7.53 4.68
CA PRO A 122 20.87 -7.19 3.51
C PRO A 122 20.00 -8.35 3.01
N GLU A 123 20.40 -9.61 3.24
CA GLU A 123 19.62 -10.79 2.87
C GLU A 123 18.38 -11.00 3.76
N ASN A 124 18.40 -10.55 5.02
CA ASN A 124 17.23 -10.60 5.91
C ASN A 124 16.18 -9.51 5.59
N LEU A 125 16.54 -8.45 4.90
CA LEU A 125 15.57 -7.50 4.32
C LEU A 125 14.64 -8.19 3.30
N HIS A 126 15.07 -9.28 2.69
CA HIS A 126 14.28 -9.99 1.67
C HIS A 126 13.24 -10.97 2.23
N ARG A 127 13.34 -11.38 3.50
CA ARG A 127 12.41 -12.38 4.09
C ARG A 127 11.05 -11.85 4.57
N GLY A 128 10.85 -10.54 4.60
CA GLY A 128 9.58 -9.92 5.04
C GLY A 128 8.88 -9.07 3.97
N THR A 129 9.44 -8.99 2.78
CA THR A 129 8.89 -8.21 1.67
C THR A 129 8.66 -9.13 0.49
N ASN A 130 7.59 -9.90 0.53
CA ASN A 130 7.10 -10.51 -0.69
C ASN A 130 6.64 -9.40 -1.63
N LEU A 131 7.56 -8.92 -2.46
CA LEU A 131 7.17 -8.20 -3.67
C LEU A 131 6.24 -9.13 -4.43
N HIS A 132 4.99 -8.74 -4.53
CA HIS A 132 4.05 -9.51 -5.33
C HIS A 132 4.44 -9.38 -6.79
N ILE A 133 4.84 -10.49 -7.40
CA ILE A 133 5.14 -10.55 -8.83
C ILE A 133 3.81 -10.72 -9.56
N HIS A 134 3.44 -9.71 -10.33
CA HIS A 134 2.23 -9.78 -11.14
C HIS A 134 2.53 -10.54 -12.44
N GLU A 135 1.70 -11.50 -12.76
CA GLU A 135 1.75 -12.11 -14.10
C GLU A 135 1.42 -11.05 -15.16
N PRO A 136 2.17 -10.97 -16.26
CA PRO A 136 1.87 -10.06 -17.35
C PRO A 136 0.46 -10.28 -17.94
N LEU A 137 -0.19 -9.19 -18.29
CA LEU A 137 -1.43 -9.20 -19.07
C LEU A 137 -1.12 -9.10 -20.55
N ALA A 138 -1.98 -9.67 -21.38
CA ALA A 138 -1.85 -9.52 -22.84
C ALA A 138 -2.02 -8.05 -23.25
N GLU A 139 -1.13 -7.53 -24.08
CA GLU A 139 -1.19 -6.16 -24.62
C GLU A 139 -2.48 -5.89 -25.42
N ASP A 140 -3.11 -6.93 -25.95
CA ASP A 140 -4.41 -6.84 -26.64
C ASP A 140 -5.55 -6.22 -25.78
N ASN A 141 -5.36 -6.18 -24.44
CA ASN A 141 -6.28 -5.50 -23.55
C ASN A 141 -6.30 -3.96 -23.78
N LEU A 142 -5.27 -3.39 -24.37
CA LEU A 142 -5.18 -1.95 -24.68
C LEU A 142 -6.13 -1.52 -25.79
N LYS A 143 -6.65 -2.44 -26.61
CA LYS A 143 -7.61 -2.15 -27.71
C LYS A 143 -8.89 -1.46 -27.25
N PHE A 144 -9.22 -1.53 -25.96
CA PHE A 144 -10.40 -0.86 -25.41
C PHE A 144 -10.15 0.60 -24.99
N LEU A 145 -8.92 1.08 -25.13
CA LEU A 145 -8.58 2.47 -24.88
C LEU A 145 -8.75 3.29 -26.16
N THR A 146 -9.65 4.25 -26.11
CA THR A 146 -9.71 5.30 -27.12
C THR A 146 -8.69 6.36 -26.76
N PRO A 147 -7.70 6.64 -27.61
CA PRO A 147 -6.70 7.67 -27.35
C PRO A 147 -7.34 9.06 -27.26
N ASP A 148 -6.51 10.02 -26.81
CA ASP A 148 -6.85 11.45 -26.80
C ASP A 148 -8.10 11.80 -25.98
N PRO A 149 -8.14 11.41 -24.68
CA PRO A 149 -9.31 11.62 -23.85
C PRO A 149 -9.55 13.11 -23.62
N GLN A 150 -10.64 13.64 -24.18
CA GLN A 150 -11.01 15.07 -24.11
C GLN A 150 -11.02 15.61 -22.68
N TYR A 151 -11.34 14.76 -21.71
CA TYR A 151 -11.30 15.11 -20.31
C TYR A 151 -9.91 15.60 -19.83
N LEU A 152 -8.83 14.96 -20.30
CA LEU A 152 -7.47 15.37 -19.95
C LEU A 152 -7.00 16.54 -20.82
N LEU A 153 -7.36 16.57 -22.09
CA LEU A 153 -7.07 17.72 -22.97
C LEU A 153 -7.65 19.02 -22.39
N ASN A 154 -8.90 18.99 -21.93
CA ASN A 154 -9.53 20.14 -21.28
C ASN A 154 -8.86 20.55 -19.96
N ARG A 155 -8.04 19.69 -19.39
CA ARG A 155 -7.22 19.95 -18.19
C ARG A 155 -5.79 20.34 -18.52
N GLY A 156 -5.50 20.56 -19.79
CA GLY A 156 -4.20 21.02 -20.27
C GLY A 156 -3.12 19.95 -20.23
N PHE A 157 -3.46 18.66 -20.40
CA PHE A 157 -2.47 17.61 -20.55
C PHE A 157 -1.96 17.54 -21.99
N ASP A 158 -0.67 17.29 -22.15
CA ASP A 158 -0.01 17.15 -23.43
C ASP A 158 -0.43 15.84 -24.13
N LEU A 159 -0.78 15.94 -25.41
CA LEU A 159 -1.29 14.85 -26.22
C LEU A 159 -0.24 13.77 -26.48
N ASP A 160 0.97 14.18 -26.84
CA ASP A 160 2.04 13.25 -27.22
C ASP A 160 2.52 12.46 -25.99
N ILE A 161 2.57 13.11 -24.83
CA ILE A 161 2.90 12.44 -23.57
C ILE A 161 1.79 11.48 -23.16
N MET A 162 0.51 11.86 -23.29
CA MET A 162 -0.58 10.93 -23.03
C MET A 162 -0.50 9.69 -23.91
N ARG A 163 -0.15 9.84 -25.19
CA ARG A 163 0.04 8.72 -26.14
C ARG A 163 1.23 7.85 -25.77
N ASP A 164 2.36 8.46 -25.35
CA ASP A 164 3.56 7.72 -24.89
C ASP A 164 3.30 6.88 -23.65
N TYR A 165 2.34 7.27 -22.83
CA TYR A 165 1.86 6.52 -21.65
C TYR A 165 0.60 5.70 -21.94
N GLU A 166 0.17 5.61 -23.21
CA GLU A 166 -0.99 4.82 -23.64
C GLU A 166 -2.30 5.18 -22.90
N ILE A 167 -2.43 6.44 -22.47
CA ILE A 167 -3.59 6.91 -21.71
C ILE A 167 -4.78 7.09 -22.65
N GLY A 168 -5.92 6.51 -22.28
CA GLY A 168 -7.13 6.60 -23.10
C GLY A 168 -8.42 6.58 -22.29
N LEU A 169 -9.51 6.84 -22.97
CA LEU A 169 -10.85 6.63 -22.43
C LEU A 169 -11.26 5.17 -22.65
N TRP A 170 -11.72 4.48 -21.62
CA TRP A 170 -12.17 3.11 -21.74
C TRP A 170 -13.57 3.05 -22.37
N ASN A 171 -13.66 2.48 -23.54
CA ASN A 171 -14.89 2.48 -24.36
C ASN A 171 -15.71 1.19 -24.29
N LYS A 172 -15.24 0.14 -23.61
CA LYS A 172 -15.95 -1.13 -23.52
C LYS A 172 -17.13 -1.04 -22.56
N VAL A 173 -18.35 -1.05 -23.11
CA VAL A 173 -19.58 -1.10 -22.33
C VAL A 173 -19.66 -2.40 -21.50
N GLY A 174 -20.21 -2.32 -20.29
CA GLY A 174 -20.28 -3.43 -19.34
C GLY A 174 -19.00 -3.68 -18.53
N SER A 175 -17.95 -2.93 -18.83
CA SER A 175 -16.76 -2.89 -18.00
C SER A 175 -16.91 -1.90 -16.84
N TYR A 176 -16.36 -2.21 -15.67
CA TYR A 176 -16.30 -1.25 -14.54
C TYR A 176 -15.37 -0.06 -14.83
N MET A 177 -14.51 -0.19 -15.86
CA MET A 177 -13.65 0.89 -16.34
C MET A 177 -14.37 1.79 -17.37
N HIS A 178 -15.57 1.45 -17.81
CA HIS A 178 -16.32 2.28 -18.78
C HIS A 178 -16.46 3.73 -18.27
N ASP A 179 -16.33 4.69 -19.17
CA ASP A 179 -16.33 6.13 -18.87
C ASP A 179 -15.26 6.56 -17.85
N ARG A 180 -14.10 5.91 -17.92
CA ARG A 180 -12.92 6.33 -17.15
C ARG A 180 -11.77 6.65 -18.07
N VAL A 181 -11.03 7.69 -17.71
CA VAL A 181 -9.68 7.86 -18.22
C VAL A 181 -8.82 6.80 -17.56
N VAL A 182 -8.26 5.92 -18.37
CA VAL A 182 -7.48 4.79 -17.89
C VAL A 182 -6.03 4.95 -18.27
N VAL A 183 -5.18 4.69 -17.32
CA VAL A 183 -3.73 4.63 -17.46
C VAL A 183 -3.33 3.17 -17.29
N PRO A 184 -2.69 2.54 -18.28
CA PRO A 184 -2.11 1.21 -18.16
C PRO A 184 -1.03 1.19 -17.07
N VAL A 185 -1.04 0.18 -16.23
CA VAL A 185 -0.06 -0.01 -15.17
C VAL A 185 0.94 -1.06 -15.61
N ARG A 186 2.20 -0.68 -15.69
CA ARG A 186 3.31 -1.55 -16.03
C ARG A 186 4.21 -1.77 -14.82
N ASP A 187 4.76 -2.97 -14.70
CA ASP A 187 5.74 -3.30 -13.66
C ASP A 187 7.10 -2.62 -13.94
N HIS A 188 8.10 -2.91 -13.12
CA HIS A 188 9.44 -2.34 -13.26
C HIS A 188 10.21 -2.87 -14.49
N GLU A 189 9.75 -3.92 -15.13
CA GLU A 189 10.29 -4.47 -16.38
C GLU A 189 9.57 -3.92 -17.62
N GLY A 190 8.41 -3.32 -17.43
CA GLY A 190 7.58 -2.73 -18.49
C GLY A 190 6.42 -3.61 -18.94
N HIS A 191 6.21 -4.77 -18.30
CA HIS A 191 5.08 -5.62 -18.62
C HIS A 191 3.77 -4.99 -18.13
N LEU A 192 2.74 -5.07 -18.94
CA LEU A 192 1.39 -4.66 -18.55
C LEU A 192 0.87 -5.59 -17.44
N VAL A 193 0.57 -5.04 -16.27
CA VAL A 193 0.10 -5.82 -15.11
C VAL A 193 -1.28 -5.41 -14.60
N GLY A 194 -1.79 -4.28 -15.06
CA GLY A 194 -3.11 -3.80 -14.66
C GLY A 194 -3.47 -2.46 -15.24
N PHE A 195 -4.49 -1.85 -14.66
CA PHE A 195 -5.04 -0.58 -15.07
C PHE A 195 -5.40 0.27 -13.87
N THR A 196 -5.22 1.57 -13.98
CA THR A 196 -5.78 2.53 -13.06
C THR A 196 -6.70 3.48 -13.81
N GLY A 197 -7.94 3.63 -13.34
CA GLY A 197 -8.98 4.38 -14.04
C GLY A 197 -9.60 5.47 -13.19
N ARG A 198 -9.57 6.71 -13.68
CA ARG A 198 -10.23 7.87 -13.08
C ARG A 198 -11.58 8.12 -13.76
N THR A 199 -12.66 8.22 -12.99
CA THR A 199 -13.95 8.60 -13.56
C THR A 199 -13.92 10.02 -14.11
N ILE A 200 -14.56 10.21 -15.27
CA ILE A 200 -14.80 11.53 -15.86
C ILE A 200 -16.03 12.23 -15.26
N HIS A 201 -16.84 11.49 -14.49
CA HIS A 201 -18.08 11.97 -13.88
C HIS A 201 -17.87 12.43 -12.44
N ASN A 202 -18.73 13.32 -11.97
CA ASN A 202 -18.77 13.77 -10.59
C ASN A 202 -19.53 12.77 -9.68
N ARG A 203 -19.55 13.03 -8.39
CA ARG A 203 -20.21 12.18 -7.39
C ARG A 203 -21.72 12.08 -7.64
N ALA A 204 -22.40 13.19 -7.96
CA ALA A 204 -23.84 13.22 -8.17
C ALA A 204 -24.29 12.25 -9.28
N HIS A 205 -23.50 12.13 -10.37
CA HIS A 205 -23.78 11.18 -11.44
C HIS A 205 -23.90 9.71 -10.97
N PHE A 206 -23.18 9.34 -9.91
CA PHE A 206 -23.23 7.99 -9.34
C PHE A 206 -24.38 7.85 -8.36
N GLU A 207 -24.61 8.88 -7.51
CA GLU A 207 -25.69 8.91 -6.53
C GLU A 207 -27.06 8.85 -7.19
N ASP A 208 -27.28 9.62 -8.27
CA ASP A 208 -28.53 9.63 -9.05
C ASP A 208 -28.85 8.26 -9.66
N ARG A 209 -27.86 7.38 -9.83
CA ARG A 209 -27.99 6.04 -10.37
C ARG A 209 -27.94 4.94 -9.33
N GLY A 210 -27.84 5.29 -8.05
CA GLY A 210 -27.67 4.32 -6.98
C GLY A 210 -26.34 3.54 -7.05
N LEU A 211 -25.32 4.13 -7.68
CA LEU A 211 -24.00 3.50 -7.88
C LEU A 211 -22.99 4.00 -6.87
N LYS A 212 -22.07 3.13 -6.46
CA LYS A 212 -20.97 3.51 -5.58
C LYS A 212 -19.98 4.43 -6.31
N TYR A 213 -19.78 5.63 -5.78
CA TYR A 213 -18.76 6.54 -6.29
C TYR A 213 -17.35 6.05 -5.91
N ALA A 214 -16.53 5.89 -6.92
CA ALA A 214 -15.07 5.67 -6.75
C ALA A 214 -14.33 6.57 -7.75
N LYS A 215 -13.62 7.57 -7.22
CA LYS A 215 -12.86 8.54 -8.05
C LYS A 215 -11.77 7.80 -8.85
N TRP A 216 -11.04 6.92 -8.19
CA TRP A 216 -10.05 6.04 -8.80
C TRP A 216 -10.40 4.58 -8.55
N ILE A 217 -10.09 3.73 -9.51
CA ILE A 217 -10.20 2.27 -9.41
C ILE A 217 -8.93 1.67 -9.98
N HIS A 218 -8.38 0.69 -9.28
CA HIS A 218 -7.22 -0.07 -9.72
C HIS A 218 -7.60 -1.52 -9.87
N GLY A 219 -7.17 -2.19 -10.94
CA GLY A 219 -7.49 -3.60 -11.15
C GLY A 219 -6.76 -4.19 -12.33
N ARG A 220 -6.70 -5.52 -12.37
CA ARG A 220 -6.09 -6.29 -13.47
C ARG A 220 -7.06 -6.63 -14.59
N HIS A 221 -8.33 -6.83 -14.23
CA HIS A 221 -9.35 -7.29 -15.18
C HIS A 221 -10.41 -6.24 -15.35
N TYR A 222 -10.87 -6.04 -16.58
CA TYR A 222 -11.88 -5.05 -16.91
C TYR A 222 -13.33 -5.58 -16.92
N HIS A 223 -13.52 -6.90 -16.86
CA HIS A 223 -14.83 -7.55 -17.02
C HIS A 223 -15.56 -7.77 -15.70
N ARG A 224 -14.92 -7.56 -14.57
CA ARG A 224 -15.51 -7.65 -13.23
C ARG A 224 -14.98 -6.53 -12.34
N TRP A 225 -15.78 -6.12 -11.37
CA TRP A 225 -15.32 -5.16 -10.36
C TRP A 225 -14.08 -5.70 -9.66
N PRO A 226 -13.02 -4.89 -9.50
CA PRO A 226 -11.79 -5.36 -8.89
C PRO A 226 -12.05 -5.77 -7.44
N LYS A 227 -11.57 -6.94 -7.09
CA LYS A 227 -11.50 -7.35 -5.70
C LYS A 227 -10.25 -6.74 -5.07
N ARG A 228 -10.27 -6.59 -3.77
CA ARG A 228 -9.08 -6.21 -3.01
C ARG A 228 -7.98 -7.27 -3.29
N GLY A 229 -6.76 -6.81 -3.58
CA GLY A 229 -5.66 -7.71 -3.93
C GLY A 229 -5.60 -8.14 -5.40
N ASP A 230 -6.53 -7.74 -6.27
CA ASP A 230 -6.41 -8.01 -7.71
C ASP A 230 -5.19 -7.31 -8.34
N LEU A 231 -4.86 -6.10 -7.88
CA LEU A 231 -3.66 -5.37 -8.23
C LEU A 231 -3.00 -4.87 -6.94
N PHE A 232 -1.85 -5.45 -6.61
CA PHE A 232 -1.07 -5.08 -5.42
C PHE A 232 -0.27 -3.80 -5.69
N THR A 233 -0.93 -2.65 -5.54
CA THR A 233 -0.31 -1.33 -5.75
C THR A 233 0.89 -1.10 -4.84
N SER A 234 0.97 -1.76 -3.68
CA SER A 234 2.12 -1.75 -2.79
C SER A 234 3.39 -2.39 -3.37
N SER A 235 3.26 -3.21 -4.42
CA SER A 235 4.38 -3.84 -5.12
C SER A 235 4.66 -3.20 -6.49
N ILE A 236 4.08 -2.02 -6.75
CA ILE A 236 4.21 -1.31 -8.02
C ILE A 236 4.61 0.14 -7.74
N LEU A 237 5.69 0.57 -8.34
CA LEU A 237 5.99 1.98 -8.54
C LEU A 237 5.72 2.32 -10.00
N PHE A 238 4.60 3.01 -10.24
CA PHE A 238 4.23 3.43 -11.59
C PHE A 238 5.35 4.26 -12.22
N ASN A 239 5.62 4.05 -13.48
CA ASN A 239 6.69 4.67 -14.26
C ASN A 239 8.13 4.20 -13.92
N LEU A 240 8.36 3.29 -12.98
CA LEU A 240 9.73 2.87 -12.64
C LEU A 240 10.47 2.29 -13.86
N TYR A 241 9.79 1.56 -14.74
CA TYR A 241 10.38 0.97 -15.94
C TYR A 241 10.97 2.00 -16.93
N LYS A 242 10.38 3.22 -17.01
CA LYS A 242 10.93 4.35 -17.78
C LYS A 242 11.93 5.15 -16.96
N ALA A 243 11.64 5.44 -15.70
CA ALA A 243 12.45 6.29 -14.84
C ALA A 243 13.82 5.68 -14.52
N LYS A 244 13.94 4.33 -14.45
CA LYS A 244 15.19 3.66 -14.09
C LYS A 244 16.37 4.00 -15.00
N ARG A 245 16.15 4.35 -16.28
CA ARG A 245 17.20 4.80 -17.19
C ARG A 245 17.87 6.12 -16.75
N TYR A 246 17.18 6.94 -15.98
CA TYR A 246 17.71 8.20 -15.47
C TYR A 246 18.42 8.04 -14.12
N LEU A 247 18.25 6.90 -13.44
CA LEU A 247 18.91 6.61 -12.16
C LEU A 247 20.42 6.44 -12.29
N THR A 248 20.90 5.99 -13.44
CA THR A 248 22.34 5.88 -13.73
C THR A 248 23.05 7.22 -13.65
N LEU A 249 22.33 8.31 -13.90
CA LEU A 249 22.87 9.67 -13.91
C LEU A 249 22.75 10.38 -12.55
N SER A 250 21.64 10.25 -11.86
CA SER A 250 21.36 11.08 -10.68
C SER A 250 21.13 10.31 -9.38
N ARG A 251 20.83 9.02 -9.45
CA ARG A 251 20.39 8.17 -8.31
C ARG A 251 19.25 8.79 -7.49
N ARG A 252 18.49 9.71 -8.06
CA ARG A 252 17.40 10.44 -7.42
C ARG A 252 16.13 10.22 -8.19
N LEU A 253 15.04 10.01 -7.46
CA LEU A 253 13.68 9.94 -7.99
C LEU A 253 12.78 10.97 -7.29
N ILE A 254 11.82 11.46 -8.04
CA ILE A 254 10.72 12.24 -7.49
C ILE A 254 9.56 11.28 -7.28
N LEU A 255 9.08 11.21 -6.05
CA LEU A 255 7.94 10.41 -5.67
C LEU A 255 6.68 11.29 -5.69
N VAL A 256 5.66 10.84 -6.41
CA VAL A 256 4.34 11.49 -6.45
C VAL A 256 3.23 10.51 -6.05
N GLU A 257 2.06 11.02 -5.71
CA GLU A 257 0.95 10.19 -5.25
C GLU A 257 0.27 9.46 -6.42
N GLY A 258 0.02 10.14 -7.51
CA GLY A 258 -0.74 9.61 -8.64
C GLY A 258 -0.08 9.74 -10.00
N PRO A 259 -0.49 8.90 -10.97
CA PRO A 259 0.10 8.91 -12.31
C PRO A 259 -0.06 10.25 -13.03
N LEU A 260 -1.19 10.95 -12.84
CA LEU A 260 -1.42 12.23 -13.51
C LEU A 260 -0.52 13.34 -12.98
N ASP A 261 -0.11 13.29 -11.72
CA ASP A 261 0.85 14.23 -11.15
C ASP A 261 2.23 14.02 -11.79
N GLY A 262 2.62 12.75 -11.96
CA GLY A 262 3.85 12.40 -12.65
C GLY A 262 3.85 12.75 -14.14
N ILE A 263 2.73 12.62 -14.84
CA ILE A 263 2.60 13.07 -16.24
C ILE A 263 2.87 14.57 -16.35
N LYS A 264 2.45 15.37 -15.37
CA LYS A 264 2.79 16.81 -15.34
C LYS A 264 4.28 17.09 -15.13
N LEU A 265 4.99 16.23 -14.43
CA LEU A 265 6.46 16.30 -14.35
C LEU A 265 7.10 15.95 -15.70
N GLU A 266 6.59 14.92 -16.39
CA GLU A 266 7.05 14.53 -17.72
C GLU A 266 6.90 15.69 -18.73
N GLU A 267 5.76 16.37 -18.73
CA GLU A 267 5.51 17.57 -19.53
C GLU A 267 6.49 18.71 -19.23
N ALA A 268 6.97 18.79 -18.00
CA ALA A 268 7.98 19.77 -17.57
C ALA A 268 9.42 19.33 -17.89
N GLY A 269 9.61 18.20 -18.57
CA GLY A 269 10.93 17.64 -18.88
C GLY A 269 11.62 16.95 -17.71
N ILE A 270 10.88 16.60 -16.67
CA ILE A 270 11.36 15.87 -15.51
C ILE A 270 10.95 14.39 -15.65
N HIS A 271 11.91 13.53 -15.93
CA HIS A 271 11.65 12.14 -16.32
C HIS A 271 11.96 11.11 -15.22
N ASN A 272 12.67 11.51 -14.15
CA ASN A 272 13.07 10.65 -13.04
C ASN A 272 12.01 10.67 -11.91
N TRP A 273 10.80 10.27 -12.22
CA TRP A 273 9.69 10.23 -11.27
C TRP A 273 8.99 8.87 -11.23
N VAL A 274 8.37 8.58 -10.08
CA VAL A 274 7.52 7.40 -9.88
C VAL A 274 6.28 7.76 -9.06
N ALA A 275 5.20 6.99 -9.20
CA ALA A 275 3.98 7.18 -8.42
C ALA A 275 3.57 5.92 -7.65
N THR A 276 2.97 6.12 -6.47
CA THR A 276 2.52 5.03 -5.57
C THR A 276 1.09 4.54 -5.85
N LEU A 277 0.41 5.07 -6.85
CA LEU A 277 -0.97 4.73 -7.22
C LEU A 277 -1.98 4.91 -6.06
N GLY A 278 -1.81 5.96 -5.25
CA GLY A 278 -2.71 6.29 -4.15
C GLY A 278 -2.49 5.44 -2.89
N THR A 279 -1.44 4.63 -2.84
CA THR A 279 -0.99 3.97 -1.62
C THR A 279 0.08 4.81 -0.93
N SER A 280 0.18 4.67 0.39
CA SER A 280 1.34 5.24 1.10
C SER A 280 2.62 4.56 0.61
N PHE A 281 3.73 5.30 0.58
CA PHE A 281 5.03 4.71 0.31
C PHE A 281 5.35 3.65 1.36
N CYS A 282 5.59 2.42 0.93
CA CYS A 282 5.76 1.27 1.80
C CYS A 282 7.12 0.59 1.61
N HIS A 283 7.42 -0.39 2.45
CA HIS A 283 8.70 -1.10 2.39
C HIS A 283 8.94 -1.82 1.06
N ALA A 284 7.91 -2.39 0.45
CA ALA A 284 8.02 -3.03 -0.86
C ALA A 284 8.42 -2.04 -1.96
N HIS A 285 7.90 -0.81 -1.92
CA HIS A 285 8.35 0.28 -2.80
C HIS A 285 9.82 0.62 -2.58
N ARG A 286 10.27 0.70 -1.30
CA ARG A 286 11.68 0.92 -0.98
C ARG A 286 12.55 -0.20 -1.52
N THR A 287 12.14 -1.45 -1.37
CA THR A 287 12.87 -2.61 -1.90
C THR A 287 13.05 -2.50 -3.41
N LEU A 288 11.98 -2.16 -4.16
CA LEU A 288 12.08 -1.92 -5.61
C LEU A 288 13.10 -0.83 -5.94
N LEU A 289 13.09 0.29 -5.22
CA LEU A 289 14.02 1.39 -5.46
C LEU A 289 15.47 0.97 -5.20
N VAL A 290 15.73 0.29 -4.08
CA VAL A 290 17.08 -0.22 -3.75
C VAL A 290 17.59 -1.20 -4.79
N GLN A 291 16.74 -2.13 -5.27
CA GLN A 291 17.10 -3.06 -6.35
C GLN A 291 17.51 -2.35 -7.65
N HIS A 292 17.00 -1.14 -7.88
CA HIS A 292 17.34 -0.31 -9.04
C HIS A 292 18.37 0.77 -8.75
N GLY A 293 19.09 0.70 -7.62
CA GLY A 293 20.24 1.54 -7.33
C GLY A 293 19.89 2.94 -6.80
N VAL A 294 18.67 3.14 -6.33
CA VAL A 294 18.32 4.36 -5.57
C VAL A 294 18.91 4.22 -4.17
N SER A 295 19.80 5.13 -3.79
CA SER A 295 20.30 5.23 -2.41
C SER A 295 19.38 6.11 -1.58
N ASP A 296 19.37 5.85 -0.26
CA ASP A 296 18.68 6.71 0.73
C ASP A 296 19.18 8.15 0.72
#